data_72387be7ebef934796770a3439cd191e
#
_entry.id   72387be7ebef934796770a3439cd191e
#
_cell.length_a   1.000
_cell.length_b   1.000
_cell.length_c   1.000
_cell.angle_alpha   90.00
_cell.angle_beta   90.00
_cell.angle_gamma   90.00
#
_symmetry.space_group_name_H-M   'P 1'
#
loop_
_entity.id
_entity.type
_entity.pdbx_description
1 polymer ?
#
loop_
_entity_poly.entity_id
_entity_poly.type
_entity_poly.pdbx_seq_one_letter_code
_entity_poly.pdbx_strand_id
1 'polypeptide(L)'
;MAITEPITLSRNCEVIQIPSGTRAILPTGTKVRVMQSLGGSYTIATGAGAMYRMDAQDRDLLGLCSSVTEAVTHEEAFEPEMIWRQLRTVYDPEIPVNIVDLGLVYSVEVTALEDGKRDIEVRMSMTAPGCGMGNVLKADVEGKLSRLPGVNKVRVNIVFDPAWNPGRMSEAARLQLGIELDFGLPEPRKPLVTFPR
;
A
#
# COMPACT_ATOMS: atom_id res chain seq x y z
N MET A 1 -5.17 17.41 0.40
CA MET A 1 -5.35 18.67 -0.35
C MET A 1 -5.65 18.28 -1.79
N ALA A 2 -6.83 18.58 -2.31
CA ALA A 2 -7.17 18.27 -3.70
C ALA A 2 -6.58 19.37 -4.61
N ILE A 3 -5.74 18.98 -5.57
CA ILE A 3 -5.25 19.91 -6.60
C ILE A 3 -6.32 19.93 -7.68
N THR A 4 -7.04 21.06 -7.79
CA THR A 4 -8.24 21.20 -8.61
C THR A 4 -7.92 21.41 -10.11
N GLU A 5 -6.70 21.82 -10.43
CA GLU A 5 -6.29 22.06 -11.82
C GLU A 5 -5.75 20.78 -12.47
N PRO A 6 -6.07 20.54 -13.76
CA PRO A 6 -5.55 19.38 -14.47
C PRO A 6 -4.04 19.53 -14.72
N ILE A 7 -3.29 18.50 -14.36
CA ILE A 7 -1.85 18.39 -14.57
C ILE A 7 -1.61 17.53 -15.82
N THR A 8 -0.65 17.92 -16.65
CA THR A 8 -0.25 17.13 -17.84
C THR A 8 1.00 16.33 -17.50
N LEU A 9 0.95 15.01 -17.67
CA LEU A 9 2.08 14.13 -17.40
C LEU A 9 3.22 14.40 -18.38
N SER A 10 4.43 14.62 -17.86
CA SER A 10 5.64 14.92 -18.66
C SER A 10 6.36 13.67 -19.18
N ARG A 11 6.06 12.50 -18.62
CA ARG A 11 6.56 11.18 -19.03
C ARG A 11 5.49 10.11 -18.83
N ASN A 12 5.74 8.90 -19.37
CA ASN A 12 4.90 7.74 -19.09
C ASN A 12 4.89 7.44 -17.59
N CYS A 13 3.74 7.09 -17.05
CA CYS A 13 3.55 6.79 -15.64
C CYS A 13 2.87 5.44 -15.46
N GLU A 14 3.47 4.55 -14.66
CA GLU A 14 2.83 3.31 -14.24
C GLU A 14 1.80 3.61 -13.15
N VAL A 15 0.61 3.08 -13.32
CA VAL A 15 -0.52 3.31 -12.43
C VAL A 15 -1.32 2.04 -12.21
N ILE A 16 -2.11 2.00 -11.14
CA ILE A 16 -3.05 0.92 -10.84
C ILE A 16 -4.46 1.45 -11.05
N GLN A 17 -5.21 0.82 -11.96
CA GLN A 17 -6.59 1.22 -12.25
C GLN A 17 -7.52 0.89 -11.09
N ILE A 18 -8.37 1.83 -10.72
CA ILE A 18 -9.39 1.68 -9.68
C ILE A 18 -10.75 1.45 -10.36
N PRO A 19 -11.55 0.45 -9.95
CA PRO A 19 -11.33 -0.49 -8.83
C PRO A 19 -10.68 -1.83 -9.25
N SER A 20 -10.34 -2.02 -10.52
CA SER A 20 -9.92 -3.33 -11.05
C SER A 20 -8.59 -3.86 -10.48
N GLY A 21 -7.71 -2.98 -9.99
CA GLY A 21 -6.36 -3.33 -9.56
C GLY A 21 -5.42 -3.67 -10.73
N THR A 22 -5.82 -3.42 -11.97
CA THR A 22 -5.01 -3.70 -13.15
C THR A 22 -3.91 -2.65 -13.30
N ARG A 23 -2.67 -3.09 -13.55
CA ARG A 23 -1.58 -2.19 -13.89
C ARG A 23 -1.79 -1.61 -15.29
N ALA A 24 -1.59 -0.33 -15.43
CA ALA A 24 -1.70 0.40 -16.69
C ALA A 24 -0.57 1.41 -16.80
N ILE A 25 -0.30 1.87 -18.02
CA ILE A 25 0.66 2.95 -18.28
C ILE A 25 -0.14 4.12 -18.85
N LEU A 26 -0.11 5.26 -18.15
CA LEU A 26 -0.61 6.51 -18.69
C LEU A 26 0.49 7.16 -19.53
N PRO A 27 0.25 7.43 -20.82
CA PRO A 27 1.27 8.00 -21.68
C PRO A 27 1.53 9.48 -21.34
N THR A 28 2.73 9.95 -21.74
CA THR A 28 3.08 11.37 -21.76
C THR A 28 1.96 12.19 -22.39
N GLY A 29 1.68 13.36 -21.84
CA GLY A 29 0.62 14.26 -22.33
C GLY A 29 -0.78 13.96 -21.77
N THR A 30 -0.96 12.87 -21.02
CA THR A 30 -2.23 12.58 -20.35
C THR A 30 -2.53 13.65 -19.31
N LYS A 31 -3.75 14.23 -19.36
CA LYS A 31 -4.22 15.17 -18.35
C LYS A 31 -4.89 14.44 -17.20
N VAL A 32 -4.41 14.68 -15.98
CA VAL A 32 -4.89 14.07 -14.75
C VAL A 32 -5.23 15.12 -13.70
N ARG A 33 -6.15 14.80 -12.80
CA ARG A 33 -6.44 15.59 -11.58
C ARG A 33 -6.15 14.75 -10.36
N VAL A 34 -5.52 15.33 -9.34
CA VAL A 34 -5.29 14.67 -8.07
C VAL A 34 -6.56 14.77 -7.24
N MET A 35 -7.17 13.62 -6.96
CA MET A 35 -8.37 13.51 -6.14
C MET A 35 -8.02 13.37 -4.66
N GLN A 36 -6.95 12.62 -4.35
CA GLN A 36 -6.55 12.31 -2.99
C GLN A 36 -5.04 12.05 -2.92
N SER A 37 -4.43 12.41 -1.81
CA SER A 37 -3.04 12.11 -1.48
C SER A 37 -3.00 11.50 -0.09
N LEU A 38 -2.62 10.21 0.01
CA LEU A 38 -2.52 9.48 1.27
C LEU A 38 -1.31 8.55 1.23
N GLY A 39 -0.49 8.57 2.30
CA GLY A 39 0.61 7.63 2.47
C GLY A 39 1.65 7.61 1.36
N GLY A 40 1.85 8.77 0.71
CA GLY A 40 2.76 8.85 -0.43
C GLY A 40 2.21 8.21 -1.72
N SER A 41 0.95 7.84 -1.78
CA SER A 41 0.26 7.46 -3.01
C SER A 41 -0.77 8.53 -3.38
N TYR A 42 -1.03 8.67 -4.67
CA TYR A 42 -1.97 9.64 -5.22
C TYR A 42 -3.09 8.93 -5.95
N THR A 43 -4.34 9.25 -5.62
CA THR A 43 -5.48 8.89 -6.47
C THR A 43 -5.67 10.00 -7.49
N ILE A 44 -5.56 9.65 -8.77
CA ILE A 44 -5.70 10.57 -9.88
C ILE A 44 -6.86 10.16 -10.77
N ALA A 45 -7.54 11.14 -11.36
CA ALA A 45 -8.60 10.92 -12.35
C ALA A 45 -8.18 11.51 -13.70
N THR A 46 -8.45 10.80 -14.78
CA THR A 46 -8.29 11.28 -16.14
C THR A 46 -9.52 12.05 -16.62
N GLY A 47 -9.40 12.81 -17.69
CA GLY A 47 -10.54 13.52 -18.29
C GLY A 47 -11.68 12.61 -18.76
N ALA A 48 -11.42 11.33 -18.99
CA ALA A 48 -12.42 10.30 -19.31
C ALA A 48 -13.14 9.73 -18.07
N GLY A 49 -12.82 10.23 -16.86
CA GLY A 49 -13.43 9.77 -15.61
C GLY A 49 -12.84 8.48 -15.03
N ALA A 50 -11.84 7.90 -15.67
CA ALA A 50 -11.15 6.73 -15.11
C ALA A 50 -10.24 7.16 -13.96
N MET A 51 -10.26 6.37 -12.87
CA MET A 51 -9.45 6.61 -11.69
C MET A 51 -8.29 5.63 -11.61
N TYR A 52 -7.17 6.13 -11.12
CA TYR A 52 -5.93 5.38 -10.99
C TYR A 52 -5.22 5.73 -9.70
N ARG A 53 -4.49 4.76 -9.14
CA ARG A 53 -3.54 4.97 -8.06
C ARG A 53 -2.15 5.11 -8.64
N MET A 54 -1.48 6.20 -8.32
CA MET A 54 -0.11 6.54 -8.71
C MET A 54 0.79 6.49 -7.48
N ASP A 55 2.00 6.00 -7.64
CA ASP A 55 2.98 5.89 -6.57
C ASP A 55 3.65 7.24 -6.25
N ALA A 56 4.16 7.37 -5.02
CA ALA A 56 4.88 8.55 -4.55
C ALA A 56 6.13 8.89 -5.37
N GLN A 57 6.79 7.89 -5.95
CA GLN A 57 7.98 8.10 -6.77
C GLN A 57 7.71 8.92 -8.03
N ASP A 58 6.46 8.91 -8.52
CA ASP A 58 6.02 9.64 -9.71
C ASP A 58 5.42 11.02 -9.40
N ARG A 59 5.54 11.48 -8.15
CA ARG A 59 5.00 12.77 -7.69
C ARG A 59 5.57 13.98 -8.42
N ASP A 60 6.80 13.87 -8.96
CA ASP A 60 7.41 14.86 -9.83
C ASP A 60 6.53 15.19 -11.03
N LEU A 61 5.80 14.19 -11.57
CA LEU A 61 4.83 14.36 -12.65
C LEU A 61 3.63 15.22 -12.28
N LEU A 62 3.37 15.36 -10.96
CA LEU A 62 2.30 16.21 -10.43
C LEU A 62 2.79 17.60 -10.06
N GLY A 63 4.06 17.95 -10.37
CA GLY A 63 4.67 19.22 -9.98
C GLY A 63 4.89 19.36 -8.46
N LEU A 64 4.78 18.26 -7.73
CA LEU A 64 5.01 18.20 -6.31
C LEU A 64 6.50 17.96 -6.06
N CYS A 65 7.28 19.04 -5.90
CA CYS A 65 8.70 18.97 -5.58
C CYS A 65 8.95 18.20 -4.28
N SER A 66 9.95 17.34 -4.32
CA SER A 66 10.38 16.51 -3.18
C SER A 66 11.18 17.29 -2.14
N SER A 67 10.68 17.30 -0.91
CA SER A 67 11.58 17.16 0.23
C SER A 67 11.37 15.73 0.77
N VAL A 68 12.49 14.99 0.81
CA VAL A 68 12.60 13.59 1.29
C VAL A 68 12.12 12.53 0.31
N THR A 69 12.98 12.22 -0.66
CA THR A 69 13.10 10.87 -1.19
C THR A 69 14.09 10.14 -0.28
N GLU A 70 13.63 9.34 0.66
CA GLU A 70 14.43 8.17 1.03
C GLU A 70 14.36 7.23 -0.21
N ALA A 71 15.18 7.53 -1.19
CA ALA A 71 15.56 6.55 -2.19
C ALA A 71 16.24 5.44 -1.39
N VAL A 72 15.60 4.28 -1.32
CA VAL A 72 16.28 3.07 -0.90
C VAL A 72 17.41 2.89 -1.92
N THR A 73 18.61 3.30 -1.52
CA THR A 73 19.81 3.08 -2.31
C THR A 73 20.02 1.58 -2.38
N HIS A 74 20.28 1.06 -3.58
CA HIS A 74 20.47 -0.37 -3.85
C HIS A 74 21.63 -1.03 -3.08
N GLU A 75 22.27 -0.30 -2.17
CA GLU A 75 23.38 -0.78 -1.32
C GLU A 75 22.94 -1.16 0.11
N GLU A 76 21.69 -0.88 0.51
CA GLU A 76 21.20 -1.32 1.81
C GLU A 76 20.94 -2.82 1.81
N ALA A 77 21.55 -3.53 2.76
CA ALA A 77 21.21 -4.93 3.02
C ALA A 77 19.74 -5.03 3.42
N PHE A 78 19.05 -6.07 2.93
CA PHE A 78 17.66 -6.30 3.29
C PHE A 78 17.51 -6.50 4.81
N GLU A 79 16.66 -5.71 5.41
CA GLU A 79 16.22 -5.84 6.80
C GLU A 79 14.72 -6.09 6.88
N PRO A 80 14.25 -7.01 7.74
CA PRO A 80 12.83 -7.31 7.91
C PRO A 80 11.96 -6.09 8.22
N GLU A 81 12.50 -5.11 8.92
CA GLU A 81 11.80 -3.87 9.26
C GLU A 81 11.46 -3.03 8.01
N MET A 82 12.21 -3.21 6.92
CA MET A 82 11.90 -2.56 5.65
C MET A 82 10.51 -2.96 5.11
N ILE A 83 10.10 -4.22 5.32
CA ILE A 83 8.77 -4.70 4.95
C ILE A 83 7.70 -3.90 5.70
N TRP A 84 7.84 -3.78 7.03
CA TRP A 84 6.86 -3.05 7.84
C TRP A 84 6.83 -1.57 7.50
N ARG A 85 7.98 -0.98 7.23
CA ARG A 85 8.10 0.42 6.78
C ARG A 85 7.31 0.64 5.50
N GLN A 86 7.44 -0.28 4.53
CA GLN A 86 6.69 -0.19 3.28
C GLN A 86 5.19 -0.44 3.49
N LEU A 87 4.79 -1.45 4.27
CA LEU A 87 3.39 -1.75 4.53
C LEU A 87 2.66 -0.59 5.23
N ARG A 88 3.34 0.16 6.13
CA ARG A 88 2.78 1.37 6.76
C ARG A 88 2.56 2.53 5.78
N THR A 89 3.13 2.48 4.58
CA THR A 89 2.84 3.47 3.52
C THR A 89 1.64 3.10 2.66
N VAL A 90 1.08 1.91 2.82
CA VAL A 90 -0.13 1.46 2.12
C VAL A 90 -1.35 1.85 2.94
N TYR A 91 -2.21 2.67 2.38
CA TYR A 91 -3.42 3.17 3.04
C TYR A 91 -4.67 2.54 2.43
N ASP A 92 -5.65 2.28 3.27
CA ASP A 92 -6.98 1.93 2.78
C ASP A 92 -7.56 3.13 2.01
N PRO A 93 -8.19 2.93 0.86
CA PRO A 93 -8.72 4.04 0.06
C PRO A 93 -9.95 4.72 0.67
N GLU A 94 -10.67 4.03 1.54
CA GLU A 94 -11.89 4.54 2.19
C GLU A 94 -11.61 5.05 3.61
N ILE A 95 -10.64 4.43 4.29
CA ILE A 95 -10.28 4.74 5.67
C ILE A 95 -8.87 5.36 5.68
N PRO A 96 -8.68 6.62 6.16
CA PRO A 96 -7.39 7.31 6.07
C PRO A 96 -6.37 6.79 7.11
N VAL A 97 -6.23 5.46 7.18
CA VAL A 97 -5.32 4.73 8.06
C VAL A 97 -4.58 3.68 7.23
N ASN A 98 -3.32 3.44 7.55
CA ASN A 98 -2.54 2.43 6.84
C ASN A 98 -2.97 1.00 7.21
N ILE A 99 -2.70 0.04 6.32
CA ILE A 99 -3.16 -1.35 6.48
C ILE A 99 -2.57 -2.07 7.70
N VAL A 100 -1.42 -1.64 8.21
CA VAL A 100 -0.79 -2.22 9.41
C VAL A 100 -1.56 -1.78 10.65
N ASP A 101 -1.82 -0.48 10.78
CA ASP A 101 -2.57 0.08 11.91
C ASP A 101 -4.05 -0.27 11.88
N LEU A 102 -4.62 -0.53 10.69
CA LEU A 102 -5.95 -1.13 10.56
C LEU A 102 -5.98 -2.61 10.99
N GLY A 103 -4.82 -3.26 11.18
CA GLY A 103 -4.75 -4.68 11.51
C GLY A 103 -5.18 -5.59 10.38
N LEU A 104 -5.06 -5.13 9.13
CA LEU A 104 -5.38 -5.92 7.94
C LEU A 104 -4.28 -6.94 7.62
N VAL A 105 -3.03 -6.70 8.01
CA VAL A 105 -1.91 -7.62 7.79
C VAL A 105 -1.92 -8.70 8.87
N TYR A 106 -2.09 -9.97 8.46
CA TYR A 106 -2.18 -11.10 9.37
C TYR A 106 -0.85 -11.83 9.57
N SER A 107 -0.11 -12.06 8.49
CA SER A 107 1.24 -12.61 8.55
C SER A 107 2.08 -12.15 7.36
N VAL A 108 3.39 -12.16 7.58
CA VAL A 108 4.40 -11.97 6.55
C VAL A 108 5.40 -13.11 6.68
N GLU A 109 5.58 -13.86 5.60
CA GLU A 109 6.54 -14.95 5.52
C GLU A 109 7.63 -14.57 4.51
N VAL A 110 8.89 -14.72 4.91
CA VAL A 110 10.06 -14.40 4.09
C VAL A 110 10.86 -15.66 3.88
N THR A 111 10.95 -16.14 2.67
CA THR A 111 11.72 -17.34 2.30
C THR A 111 13.01 -16.91 1.59
N ALA A 112 14.15 -17.27 2.17
CA ALA A 112 15.46 -17.07 1.53
C ALA A 112 15.66 -18.07 0.39
N LEU A 113 16.23 -17.61 -0.71
CA LEU A 113 16.59 -18.42 -1.89
C LEU A 113 18.10 -18.65 -1.94
N GLU A 114 18.51 -19.68 -2.67
CA GLU A 114 19.93 -20.05 -2.80
C GLU A 114 20.80 -18.97 -3.48
N ASP A 115 20.19 -18.11 -4.28
CA ASP A 115 20.84 -16.97 -4.94
C ASP A 115 20.98 -15.71 -4.06
N GLY A 116 20.65 -15.83 -2.76
CA GLY A 116 20.66 -14.74 -1.81
C GLY A 116 19.46 -13.80 -1.89
N LYS A 117 18.54 -14.04 -2.82
CA LYS A 117 17.25 -13.33 -2.91
C LYS A 117 16.23 -13.89 -1.93
N ARG A 118 15.07 -13.24 -1.89
CA ARG A 118 13.97 -13.60 -0.97
C ARG A 118 12.63 -13.53 -1.68
N ASP A 119 11.80 -14.52 -1.38
CA ASP A 119 10.36 -14.45 -1.69
C ASP A 119 9.61 -13.97 -0.45
N ILE A 120 8.63 -13.10 -0.66
CA ILE A 120 7.79 -12.56 0.42
C ILE A 120 6.36 -12.99 0.16
N GLU A 121 5.73 -13.58 1.15
CA GLU A 121 4.30 -13.89 1.14
C GLU A 121 3.59 -13.10 2.24
N VAL A 122 2.59 -12.31 1.86
CA VAL A 122 1.78 -11.51 2.78
C VAL A 122 0.37 -12.08 2.80
N ARG A 123 -0.13 -12.40 3.99
CA ARG A 123 -1.55 -12.72 4.20
C ARG A 123 -2.23 -11.52 4.84
N MET A 124 -3.23 -11.00 4.18
CA MET A 124 -3.97 -9.84 4.64
C MET A 124 -5.46 -10.01 4.44
N SER A 125 -6.25 -9.25 5.19
CA SER A 125 -7.69 -9.20 5.06
C SER A 125 -8.15 -7.86 4.53
N MET A 126 -9.47 -7.73 4.40
CA MET A 126 -10.15 -6.48 4.05
C MET A 126 -11.13 -6.12 5.17
N THR A 127 -11.44 -4.84 5.29
CA THR A 127 -12.44 -4.34 6.25
C THR A 127 -13.84 -4.85 5.99
N ALA A 128 -14.15 -5.18 4.72
CA ALA A 128 -15.41 -5.81 4.33
C ALA A 128 -15.20 -6.86 3.23
N PRO A 129 -15.88 -8.03 3.30
CA PRO A 129 -15.91 -8.99 2.20
C PRO A 129 -16.53 -8.37 0.95
N GLY A 130 -15.93 -8.60 -0.23
CA GLY A 130 -16.46 -8.10 -1.49
C GLY A 130 -16.14 -6.63 -1.79
N CYS A 131 -15.33 -5.96 -0.98
CA CYS A 131 -14.80 -4.63 -1.31
C CYS A 131 -14.02 -4.70 -2.64
N GLY A 132 -14.47 -3.95 -3.66
CA GLY A 132 -13.83 -3.91 -4.97
C GLY A 132 -12.38 -3.39 -4.93
N MET A 133 -11.96 -2.81 -3.80
CA MET A 133 -10.63 -2.25 -3.61
C MET A 133 -9.55 -3.27 -3.22
N GLY A 134 -9.93 -4.53 -2.92
CA GLY A 134 -8.98 -5.57 -2.52
C GLY A 134 -7.85 -5.79 -3.53
N ASN A 135 -8.19 -5.79 -4.82
CA ASN A 135 -7.20 -5.93 -5.88
C ASN A 135 -6.25 -4.72 -5.98
N VAL A 136 -6.74 -3.52 -5.68
CA VAL A 136 -5.93 -2.29 -5.67
C VAL A 136 -4.93 -2.33 -4.53
N LEU A 137 -5.38 -2.67 -3.31
CA LEU A 137 -4.50 -2.82 -2.15
C LEU A 137 -3.47 -3.92 -2.35
N LYS A 138 -3.89 -5.08 -2.89
CA LYS A 138 -3.00 -6.17 -3.23
C LYS A 138 -1.90 -5.71 -4.18
N ALA A 139 -2.26 -5.05 -5.28
CA ALA A 139 -1.30 -4.57 -6.27
C ALA A 139 -0.35 -3.50 -5.70
N ASP A 140 -0.84 -2.63 -4.80
CA ASP A 140 -0.01 -1.62 -4.12
C ASP A 140 1.02 -2.28 -3.18
N VAL A 141 0.59 -3.24 -2.37
CA VAL A 141 1.49 -4.02 -1.50
C VAL A 141 2.54 -4.75 -2.33
N GLU A 142 2.13 -5.49 -3.37
CA GLU A 142 3.04 -6.22 -4.26
C GLU A 142 4.04 -5.27 -4.92
N GLY A 143 3.59 -4.13 -5.41
CA GLY A 143 4.43 -3.14 -6.06
C GLY A 143 5.48 -2.53 -5.12
N LYS A 144 5.10 -2.19 -3.89
CA LYS A 144 5.99 -1.59 -2.90
C LYS A 144 7.03 -2.58 -2.37
N LEU A 145 6.62 -3.79 -2.04
CA LEU A 145 7.53 -4.81 -1.51
C LEU A 145 8.49 -5.36 -2.58
N SER A 146 8.07 -5.42 -3.84
CA SER A 146 8.93 -5.87 -4.95
C SER A 146 10.12 -4.93 -5.22
N ARG A 147 10.08 -3.71 -4.70
CA ARG A 147 11.16 -2.73 -4.83
C ARG A 147 12.22 -2.82 -3.73
N LEU A 148 11.97 -3.64 -2.71
CA LEU A 148 12.94 -3.84 -1.65
C LEU A 148 14.19 -4.58 -2.17
N PRO A 149 15.38 -4.27 -1.65
CA PRO A 149 16.62 -4.88 -2.08
C PRO A 149 16.58 -6.39 -1.85
N GLY A 150 17.05 -7.16 -2.83
CA GLY A 150 17.13 -8.63 -2.74
C GLY A 150 15.78 -9.35 -2.73
N VAL A 151 14.68 -8.70 -3.05
CA VAL A 151 13.37 -9.35 -3.21
C VAL A 151 13.24 -9.91 -4.63
N ASN A 152 12.93 -11.21 -4.75
CA ASN A 152 12.70 -11.90 -5.99
C ASN A 152 11.21 -11.86 -6.38
N LYS A 153 10.34 -12.26 -5.46
CA LYS A 153 8.90 -12.36 -5.72
C LYS A 153 8.09 -11.98 -4.49
N VAL A 154 6.98 -11.30 -4.73
CA VAL A 154 5.99 -10.98 -3.70
C VAL A 154 4.67 -11.64 -4.08
N ARG A 155 4.03 -12.29 -3.10
CA ARG A 155 2.67 -12.81 -3.22
C ARG A 155 1.82 -12.21 -2.13
N VAL A 156 0.65 -11.72 -2.49
CA VAL A 156 -0.33 -11.21 -1.53
C VAL A 156 -1.59 -12.04 -1.61
N ASN A 157 -1.95 -12.66 -0.51
CA ASN A 157 -3.14 -13.48 -0.35
C ASN A 157 -4.18 -12.76 0.50
N ILE A 158 -5.35 -12.48 -0.07
CA ILE A 158 -6.46 -11.93 0.69
C ILE A 158 -7.20 -13.08 1.34
N VAL A 159 -7.33 -13.03 2.67
CA VAL A 159 -7.99 -14.05 3.48
C VAL A 159 -9.10 -13.42 4.32
N PHE A 160 -10.20 -14.14 4.51
CA PHE A 160 -11.35 -13.69 5.28
C PHE A 160 -11.60 -14.56 6.53
N ASP A 161 -10.68 -15.48 6.82
CA ASP A 161 -10.68 -16.29 8.01
C ASP A 161 -9.31 -16.16 8.74
N PRO A 162 -9.32 -15.69 9.98
CA PRO A 162 -10.45 -15.10 10.71
C PRO A 162 -10.92 -13.79 10.08
N ALA A 163 -12.22 -13.49 10.18
CA ALA A 163 -12.75 -12.23 9.68
C ALA A 163 -12.10 -11.04 10.40
N TRP A 164 -11.86 -9.97 9.65
CA TRP A 164 -11.40 -8.73 10.25
C TRP A 164 -12.48 -8.11 11.16
N ASN A 165 -12.05 -7.46 12.23
CA ASN A 165 -12.91 -6.69 13.12
C ASN A 165 -12.13 -5.50 13.69
N PRO A 166 -12.81 -4.43 14.18
CA PRO A 166 -12.18 -3.22 14.71
C PRO A 166 -11.22 -3.45 15.87
N GLY A 167 -11.36 -4.57 16.61
CA GLY A 167 -10.44 -4.93 17.69
C GLY A 167 -9.02 -5.25 17.21
N ARG A 168 -8.82 -5.44 15.92
CA ARG A 168 -7.48 -5.66 15.32
C ARG A 168 -6.73 -4.36 15.03
N MET A 169 -7.40 -3.21 15.06
CA MET A 169 -6.77 -1.91 14.86
C MET A 169 -5.79 -1.59 15.98
N SER A 170 -4.73 -0.84 15.64
CA SER A 170 -3.89 -0.21 16.67
C SER A 170 -4.69 0.80 17.48
N GLU A 171 -4.25 1.07 18.70
CA GLU A 171 -4.87 2.08 19.55
C GLU A 171 -4.89 3.46 18.86
N ALA A 172 -3.78 3.82 18.22
CA ALA A 172 -3.68 5.07 17.48
C ALA A 172 -4.71 5.17 16.34
N ALA A 173 -4.92 4.07 15.58
CA ALA A 173 -5.92 4.04 14.53
C ALA A 173 -7.35 4.19 15.07
N ARG A 174 -7.66 3.54 16.20
CA ARG A 174 -8.96 3.64 16.85
C ARG A 174 -9.24 5.06 17.34
N LEU A 175 -8.26 5.69 17.99
CA LEU A 175 -8.37 7.08 18.45
C LEU A 175 -8.57 8.04 17.27
N GLN A 176 -7.81 7.84 16.17
CA GLN A 176 -7.93 8.65 14.97
C GLN A 176 -9.33 8.57 14.34
N LEU A 177 -9.97 7.40 14.41
CA LEU A 177 -11.30 7.16 13.85
C LEU A 177 -12.45 7.42 14.83
N GLY A 178 -12.14 7.79 16.08
CA GLY A 178 -13.14 8.00 17.12
C GLY A 178 -13.87 6.72 17.55
N ILE A 179 -13.21 5.57 17.37
CA ILE A 179 -13.78 4.27 17.76
C ILE A 179 -13.39 4.00 19.21
N GLU A 180 -14.31 4.24 20.13
CA GLU A 180 -14.20 3.80 21.51
C GLU A 180 -14.55 2.31 21.56
N LEU A 181 -13.59 1.46 21.91
CA LEU A 181 -13.87 0.08 22.23
C LEU A 181 -14.21 0.00 23.72
N ASP A 182 -15.40 -0.49 23.99
CA ASP A 182 -15.82 -0.84 25.34
C ASP A 182 -14.82 -1.86 25.95
N PHE A 183 -14.46 -1.67 27.19
CA PHE A 183 -13.43 -2.42 27.92
C PHE A 183 -13.65 -3.93 27.81
N GLY A 184 -12.83 -4.64 27.06
CA GLY A 184 -12.86 -6.11 26.99
C GLY A 184 -12.40 -6.78 25.71
N LEU A 185 -12.01 -6.04 24.69
CA LEU A 185 -11.44 -6.67 23.49
C LEU A 185 -9.95 -7.02 23.70
N PRO A 186 -9.51 -8.21 23.26
CA PRO A 186 -8.11 -8.62 23.39
C PRO A 186 -7.21 -7.65 22.62
N GLU A 187 -6.02 -7.44 23.15
CA GLU A 187 -4.99 -6.61 22.50
C GLU A 187 -4.77 -7.04 21.04
N PRO A 188 -4.54 -6.09 20.13
CA PRO A 188 -4.27 -6.39 18.72
C PRO A 188 -3.06 -7.33 18.64
N ARG A 189 -3.28 -8.51 18.07
CA ARG A 189 -2.19 -9.47 17.85
C ARG A 189 -1.22 -8.87 16.85
N LYS A 190 0.04 -8.69 17.25
CA LYS A 190 1.11 -8.31 16.32
C LYS A 190 1.17 -9.36 15.21
N PRO A 191 1.25 -8.94 13.93
CA PRO A 191 1.37 -9.88 12.83
C PRO A 191 2.64 -10.73 12.99
N LEU A 192 2.49 -12.03 12.75
CA LEU A 192 3.60 -12.97 12.85
C LEU A 192 4.53 -12.78 11.67
N VAL A 193 5.81 -12.53 11.94
CA VAL A 193 6.87 -12.65 10.94
C VAL A 193 7.57 -13.98 11.16
N THR A 194 7.50 -14.85 10.16
CA THR A 194 8.17 -16.15 10.21
C THR A 194 9.32 -16.15 9.23
N PHE A 195 10.52 -16.42 9.74
CA PHE A 195 11.68 -16.74 8.91
C PHE A 195 11.88 -18.25 9.04
N PRO A 196 11.72 -19.05 8.00
CA PRO A 196 12.12 -20.44 8.03
C PRO A 196 13.65 -20.50 8.24
N ARG A 197 14.06 -21.45 9.10
CA ARG A 197 15.47 -21.74 9.40
C ARG A 197 16.11 -22.42 8.21
#